data_3700843c39fb8f16273406f421decbf5
#
_entry.id   3700843c39fb8f16273406f421decbf5
#
_cell.length_a   1.000
_cell.length_b   1.000
_cell.length_c   1.000
_cell.angle_alpha   90.00
_cell.angle_beta   90.00
_cell.angle_gamma   90.00
#
_symmetry.space_group_name_H-M   'P 1'
#
loop_
_entity.id
_entity.type
_entity.pdbx_description
1 polymer ?
#
loop_
_entity_poly.entity_id
_entity_poly.type
_entity_poly.pdbx_seq_one_letter_code
_entity_poly.pdbx_strand_id
1 'polypeptide(L)'
;MDIRALTPDLAEDFFDFFDHRAFSDNPYWKGCYCTFFHRPEKVSEEDARQRPTRREQARSLIQEGVLQGYLAFDAAGKAIGWCNANRKARLLRLGVVDAEAQGVLSIVCFVIDPAHRRQGIARALLERALAEGARQGFCWAEAYPAPRARSESGHYHGPLALYESFGFQRLPGRKLVVRKELGPT
;
A
#
# COMPACT_ATOMS: atom_id res chain seq x y z
N MET A 1 -2.42 17.92 8.27
CA MET A 1 -1.85 16.68 7.71
C MET A 1 -1.74 16.86 6.22
N ASP A 2 -0.57 16.66 5.68
CA ASP A 2 -0.30 16.75 4.23
C ASP A 2 -0.11 15.33 3.68
N ILE A 3 -0.61 15.06 2.46
CA ILE A 3 -0.52 13.73 1.83
C ILE A 3 0.10 13.89 0.45
N ARG A 4 1.25 13.26 0.25
CA ARG A 4 2.05 13.35 -0.98
C ARG A 4 2.20 11.98 -1.62
N ALA A 5 2.15 11.95 -2.96
CA ALA A 5 2.53 10.76 -3.72
C ALA A 5 4.03 10.47 -3.52
N LEU A 6 4.37 9.19 -3.39
CA LEU A 6 5.77 8.78 -3.31
C LEU A 6 6.46 9.03 -4.66
N THR A 7 7.51 9.82 -4.60
CA THR A 7 8.43 10.10 -5.71
C THR A 7 9.87 9.80 -5.27
N PRO A 8 10.83 9.70 -6.19
CA PRO A 8 12.24 9.54 -5.82
C PRO A 8 12.75 10.58 -4.81
N ASP A 9 12.24 11.82 -4.87
CA ASP A 9 12.63 12.90 -3.95
C ASP A 9 12.16 12.65 -2.50
N LEU A 10 11.11 11.86 -2.31
CA LEU A 10 10.57 11.46 -1.00
C LEU A 10 11.10 10.10 -0.52
N ALA A 11 12.09 9.52 -1.20
CA ALA A 11 12.62 8.22 -0.84
C ALA A 11 13.22 8.21 0.58
N GLU A 12 13.92 9.27 0.98
CA GLU A 12 14.52 9.34 2.31
C GLU A 12 13.46 9.51 3.40
N ASP A 13 12.37 10.26 3.16
CA ASP A 13 11.23 10.35 4.08
C ASP A 13 10.54 8.99 4.25
N PHE A 14 10.40 8.24 3.14
CA PHE A 14 9.87 6.89 3.17
C PHE A 14 10.76 5.96 4.00
N PHE A 15 12.09 5.99 3.79
CA PHE A 15 13.00 5.15 4.55
C PHE A 15 13.06 5.56 6.02
N ASP A 16 13.13 6.85 6.33
CA ASP A 16 13.12 7.33 7.71
C ASP A 16 11.84 6.87 8.45
N PHE A 17 10.68 6.89 7.79
CA PHE A 17 9.44 6.37 8.34
C PHE A 17 9.53 4.86 8.63
N PHE A 18 9.99 4.06 7.66
CA PHE A 18 10.04 2.60 7.80
C PHE A 18 11.15 2.13 8.75
N ASP A 19 12.26 2.83 8.82
CA ASP A 19 13.39 2.49 9.69
C ASP A 19 13.08 2.78 11.17
N HIS A 20 12.31 3.84 11.47
CA HIS A 20 12.20 4.36 12.82
C HIS A 20 10.79 4.35 13.44
N ARG A 21 9.71 4.47 12.65
CA ARG A 21 8.36 4.69 13.17
C ARG A 21 7.35 3.60 12.79
N ALA A 22 7.38 3.13 11.56
CA ALA A 22 6.36 2.25 10.97
C ALA A 22 6.02 1.01 11.82
N PHE A 23 7.01 0.42 12.47
CA PHE A 23 6.88 -0.82 13.22
C PHE A 23 7.51 -0.71 14.62
N SER A 24 7.40 0.42 15.27
CA SER A 24 7.93 0.64 16.62
C SER A 24 7.30 -0.29 17.65
N ASP A 25 6.05 -0.70 17.43
CA ASP A 25 5.29 -1.66 18.26
C ASP A 25 5.34 -3.12 17.75
N ASN A 26 5.94 -3.37 16.58
CA ASN A 26 6.02 -4.71 16.01
C ASN A 26 7.38 -4.97 15.33
N PRO A 27 8.42 -5.30 16.10
CA PRO A 27 9.77 -5.50 15.58
C PRO A 27 9.89 -6.61 14.53
N TYR A 28 8.99 -7.60 14.54
CA TYR A 28 8.99 -8.69 13.55
C TYR A 28 8.73 -8.22 12.12
N TRP A 29 8.11 -7.05 11.95
CA TRP A 29 7.81 -6.49 10.64
C TRP A 29 8.81 -5.42 10.21
N LYS A 30 9.78 -5.10 11.06
CA LYS A 30 10.89 -4.22 10.67
C LYS A 30 11.54 -4.74 9.38
N GLY A 31 11.86 -3.84 8.48
CA GLY A 31 12.45 -4.18 7.19
C GLY A 31 11.44 -4.66 6.13
N CYS A 32 10.14 -4.46 6.31
CA CYS A 32 9.15 -4.79 5.28
C CYS A 32 9.29 -3.91 4.04
N TYR A 33 9.46 -2.60 4.19
CA TYR A 33 9.53 -1.57 3.14
C TYR A 33 8.48 -1.76 2.03
N CYS A 34 7.37 -2.36 2.34
CA CYS A 34 6.22 -2.62 1.48
C CYS A 34 6.52 -3.29 0.13
N THR A 35 7.64 -4.02 0.03
CA THR A 35 8.08 -4.71 -1.21
C THR A 35 7.41 -6.06 -1.43
N PHE A 36 6.66 -6.57 -0.45
CA PHE A 36 6.09 -7.91 -0.48
C PHE A 36 5.27 -8.20 -1.74
N PHE A 37 4.38 -7.31 -2.13
CA PHE A 37 3.50 -7.49 -3.30
C PHE A 37 4.21 -7.31 -4.63
N HIS A 38 5.37 -6.68 -4.65
CA HIS A 38 6.19 -6.48 -5.85
C HIS A 38 7.14 -7.64 -6.16
N ARG A 39 7.08 -8.71 -5.38
CA ARG A 39 7.94 -9.88 -5.50
C ARG A 39 7.16 -11.06 -6.03
N PRO A 40 7.74 -11.90 -6.91
CA PRO A 40 7.07 -13.13 -7.35
C PRO A 40 6.83 -14.06 -6.16
N GLU A 41 5.78 -14.89 -6.26
CA GLU A 41 5.42 -15.84 -5.20
C GLU A 41 6.48 -16.92 -5.02
N LYS A 42 6.98 -17.43 -6.14
CA LYS A 42 8.03 -18.46 -6.16
C LYS A 42 9.31 -17.86 -6.71
N VAL A 43 10.41 -18.20 -6.10
CA VAL A 43 11.75 -17.77 -6.47
C VAL A 43 12.66 -18.97 -6.34
N SER A 44 13.58 -19.14 -7.28
CA SER A 44 14.61 -20.16 -7.18
C SER A 44 15.50 -19.95 -5.95
N GLU A 45 16.11 -21.03 -5.45
CA GLU A 45 17.06 -20.93 -4.31
C GLU A 45 18.25 -20.05 -4.67
N GLU A 46 18.70 -20.09 -5.91
CA GLU A 46 19.81 -19.28 -6.41
C GLU A 46 19.47 -17.79 -6.42
N ASP A 47 18.32 -17.42 -6.97
CA ASP A 47 17.83 -16.03 -6.93
C ASP A 47 17.60 -15.57 -5.49
N ALA A 48 17.21 -16.45 -4.58
CA ALA A 48 17.02 -16.12 -3.18
C ALA A 48 18.34 -15.74 -2.46
N ARG A 49 19.46 -16.35 -2.85
CA ARG A 49 20.79 -16.08 -2.29
C ARG A 49 21.40 -14.78 -2.80
N GLN A 50 21.08 -14.39 -4.03
CA GLN A 50 21.62 -13.19 -4.70
C GLN A 50 20.73 -11.96 -4.53
N ARG A 51 19.65 -12.05 -3.74
CA ARG A 51 18.68 -10.96 -3.59
C ARG A 51 19.25 -9.77 -2.84
N PRO A 52 18.97 -8.56 -3.35
CA PRO A 52 19.18 -7.35 -2.58
C PRO A 52 18.34 -7.37 -1.29
N THR A 53 18.79 -6.66 -0.29
CA THR A 53 17.98 -6.43 0.92
C THR A 53 16.64 -5.81 0.53
N ARG A 54 15.63 -5.95 1.38
CA ARG A 54 14.32 -5.33 1.11
C ARG A 54 14.40 -3.81 0.99
N ARG A 55 15.34 -3.20 1.70
CA ARG A 55 15.57 -1.75 1.65
C ARG A 55 16.16 -1.33 0.29
N GLU A 56 17.16 -2.05 -0.21
CA GLU A 56 17.74 -1.85 -1.54
C GLU A 56 16.71 -2.09 -2.65
N GLN A 57 15.94 -3.16 -2.53
CA GLN A 57 14.84 -3.44 -3.45
C GLN A 57 13.81 -2.31 -3.47
N ALA A 58 13.40 -1.80 -2.30
CA ALA A 58 12.48 -0.66 -2.23
C ALA A 58 13.07 0.57 -2.91
N ARG A 59 14.37 0.84 -2.73
CA ARG A 59 15.06 1.97 -3.36
C ARG A 59 15.01 1.88 -4.89
N SER A 60 15.35 0.72 -5.48
CA SER A 60 15.19 0.50 -6.91
C SER A 60 13.76 0.73 -7.38
N LEU A 61 12.79 0.09 -6.73
CA LEU A 61 11.37 0.20 -7.09
C LEU A 61 10.84 1.64 -7.00
N ILE A 62 11.34 2.46 -6.06
CA ILE A 62 10.99 3.89 -5.96
C ILE A 62 11.62 4.67 -7.12
N GLN A 63 12.91 4.46 -7.40
CA GLN A 63 13.61 5.13 -8.48
C GLN A 63 13.02 4.82 -9.86
N GLU A 64 12.56 3.58 -10.05
CA GLU A 64 11.90 3.11 -11.28
C GLU A 64 10.42 3.53 -11.36
N GLY A 65 9.86 4.16 -10.32
CA GLY A 65 8.44 4.51 -10.23
C GLY A 65 7.50 3.30 -10.19
N VAL A 66 8.02 2.14 -9.75
CA VAL A 66 7.25 0.88 -9.63
C VAL A 66 6.55 0.79 -8.28
N LEU A 67 7.24 1.12 -7.19
CA LEU A 67 6.62 1.24 -5.87
C LEU A 67 5.91 2.59 -5.79
N GLN A 68 4.59 2.56 -5.86
CA GLN A 68 3.73 3.73 -5.81
C GLN A 68 2.85 3.71 -4.58
N GLY A 69 2.44 4.90 -4.14
CA GLY A 69 1.58 5.08 -2.99
C GLY A 69 1.68 6.49 -2.43
N TYR A 70 1.22 6.66 -1.20
CA TYR A 70 1.12 7.98 -0.57
C TYR A 70 1.70 7.97 0.83
N LEU A 71 2.47 9.01 1.15
CA LEU A 71 2.95 9.31 2.50
C LEU A 71 2.06 10.40 3.12
N ALA A 72 1.69 10.20 4.38
CA ALA A 72 1.06 11.22 5.21
C ALA A 72 2.12 11.86 6.11
N PHE A 73 2.12 13.20 6.16
CA PHE A 73 3.06 14.00 6.94
C PHE A 73 2.33 14.76 8.05
N ASP A 74 2.98 14.89 9.22
CA ASP A 74 2.53 15.74 10.30
C ASP A 74 2.85 17.22 10.04
N ALA A 75 2.52 18.10 11.00
CA ALA A 75 2.80 19.52 10.90
C ALA A 75 4.31 19.87 10.95
N ALA A 76 5.14 18.96 11.46
CA ALA A 76 6.59 19.10 11.49
C ALA A 76 7.27 18.56 10.21
N GLY A 77 6.49 18.09 9.23
CA GLY A 77 6.99 17.52 7.98
C GLY A 77 7.55 16.11 8.13
N LYS A 78 7.23 15.38 9.20
CA LYS A 78 7.64 13.99 9.38
C LYS A 78 6.59 13.04 8.80
N ALA A 79 7.01 12.02 8.08
CA ALA A 79 6.13 10.98 7.58
C ALA A 79 5.59 10.15 8.77
N ILE A 80 4.26 10.05 8.88
CA ILE A 80 3.54 9.36 9.96
C ILE A 80 2.61 8.25 9.45
N GLY A 81 2.51 8.09 8.14
CA GLY A 81 1.69 7.06 7.52
C GLY A 81 2.04 6.79 6.07
N TRP A 82 1.74 5.58 5.64
CA TRP A 82 1.95 5.08 4.28
C TRP A 82 0.74 4.31 3.79
N CYS A 83 0.40 4.48 2.51
CA CYS A 83 -0.54 3.65 1.77
C CYS A 83 0.12 3.16 0.49
N ASN A 84 0.24 1.83 0.30
CA ASN A 84 0.61 1.27 -1.00
C ASN A 84 -0.65 1.17 -1.85
N ALA A 85 -0.73 2.04 -2.84
CA ALA A 85 -1.79 2.07 -3.84
C ALA A 85 -1.14 2.05 -5.22
N ASN A 86 -1.33 0.96 -5.96
CA ASN A 86 -0.57 0.69 -7.16
C ASN A 86 -1.43 0.06 -8.25
N ARG A 87 -1.00 0.17 -9.51
CA ARG A 87 -1.62 -0.57 -10.60
C ARG A 87 -1.57 -2.08 -10.31
N LYS A 88 -2.71 -2.77 -10.36
CA LYS A 88 -2.82 -4.20 -10.02
C LYS A 88 -1.82 -5.07 -10.78
N ALA A 89 -1.62 -4.80 -12.07
CA ALA A 89 -0.68 -5.52 -12.91
C ALA A 89 0.80 -5.43 -12.47
N ARG A 90 1.16 -4.46 -11.63
CA ARG A 90 2.51 -4.31 -11.05
C ARG A 90 2.70 -5.07 -9.73
N LEU A 91 1.63 -5.63 -9.18
CA LEU A 91 1.62 -6.33 -7.91
C LEU A 91 1.68 -7.84 -8.15
N LEU A 92 2.89 -8.34 -8.41
CA LEU A 92 3.16 -9.72 -8.86
C LEU A 92 2.53 -10.80 -7.97
N ARG A 93 2.42 -10.54 -6.67
CA ARG A 93 1.80 -11.48 -5.72
C ARG A 93 0.28 -11.60 -5.83
N LEU A 94 -0.37 -10.69 -6.52
CA LEU A 94 -1.81 -10.82 -6.79
C LEU A 94 -2.10 -11.83 -7.91
N GLY A 95 -1.07 -12.21 -8.68
CA GLY A 95 -1.14 -13.29 -9.66
C GLY A 95 -2.02 -13.00 -10.89
N VAL A 96 -2.40 -11.73 -11.10
CA VAL A 96 -3.30 -11.33 -12.19
C VAL A 96 -2.55 -10.39 -13.13
N VAL A 97 -2.37 -10.82 -14.37
CA VAL A 97 -1.66 -10.07 -15.42
C VAL A 97 -2.52 -9.98 -16.68
N ASP A 98 -3.83 -9.76 -16.52
CA ASP A 98 -4.75 -9.57 -17.63
C ASP A 98 -4.95 -8.08 -17.99
N ALA A 99 -5.65 -7.84 -19.09
CA ALA A 99 -5.94 -6.49 -19.57
C ALA A 99 -6.77 -5.68 -18.54
N GLU A 100 -7.66 -6.34 -17.80
CA GLU A 100 -8.47 -5.70 -16.74
C GLU A 100 -7.58 -5.16 -15.62
N ALA A 101 -6.52 -5.89 -15.24
CA ALA A 101 -5.60 -5.48 -14.19
C ALA A 101 -4.90 -4.14 -14.46
N GLN A 102 -4.81 -3.72 -15.73
CA GLN A 102 -4.25 -2.42 -16.11
C GLN A 102 -5.13 -1.25 -15.67
N GLY A 103 -6.45 -1.43 -15.67
CA GLY A 103 -7.42 -0.42 -15.26
C GLY A 103 -7.75 -0.41 -13.76
N VAL A 104 -7.08 -1.24 -12.95
CA VAL A 104 -7.38 -1.40 -11.53
C VAL A 104 -6.27 -0.79 -10.66
N LEU A 105 -6.66 0.14 -9.78
CA LEU A 105 -5.86 0.62 -8.66
C LEU A 105 -6.03 -0.35 -7.48
N SER A 106 -4.98 -1.02 -7.05
CA SER A 106 -5.01 -1.93 -5.90
C SER A 106 -4.41 -1.29 -4.66
N ILE A 107 -5.19 -1.23 -3.58
CA ILE A 107 -4.76 -0.78 -2.26
C ILE A 107 -4.40 -2.02 -1.44
N VAL A 108 -3.11 -2.22 -1.18
CA VAL A 108 -2.62 -3.49 -0.61
C VAL A 108 -2.04 -3.35 0.80
N CYS A 109 -1.71 -2.14 1.23
CA CYS A 109 -1.09 -1.96 2.54
C CYS A 109 -1.30 -0.56 3.08
N PHE A 110 -1.64 -0.47 4.38
CA PHE A 110 -1.50 0.73 5.19
C PHE A 110 -0.50 0.47 6.31
N VAL A 111 0.38 1.42 6.55
CA VAL A 111 1.24 1.44 7.73
C VAL A 111 1.11 2.82 8.36
N ILE A 112 0.68 2.86 9.61
CA ILE A 112 0.52 4.10 10.37
C ILE A 112 1.42 4.02 11.60
N ASP A 113 2.18 5.08 11.84
CA ASP A 113 2.95 5.23 13.08
C ASP A 113 2.05 4.92 14.28
N PRO A 114 2.42 3.98 15.17
CA PRO A 114 1.63 3.62 16.34
C PRO A 114 1.18 4.82 17.18
N ALA A 115 2.03 5.85 17.31
CA ALA A 115 1.71 7.06 18.05
C ALA A 115 0.61 7.92 17.39
N HIS A 116 0.32 7.68 16.10
CA HIS A 116 -0.63 8.46 15.31
C HIS A 116 -1.84 7.66 14.84
N ARG A 117 -2.01 6.41 15.31
CA ARG A 117 -3.18 5.60 14.97
C ARG A 117 -4.48 6.20 15.49
N ARG A 118 -5.62 5.77 14.88
CA ARG A 118 -6.99 6.20 15.24
C ARG A 118 -7.27 7.69 15.09
N GLN A 119 -6.42 8.41 14.36
CA GLN A 119 -6.56 9.84 14.06
C GLN A 119 -7.03 10.10 12.61
N GLY A 120 -7.63 9.10 11.95
CA GLY A 120 -8.16 9.26 10.59
C GLY A 120 -7.14 9.17 9.46
N ILE A 121 -5.85 8.91 9.74
CA ILE A 121 -4.77 8.93 8.74
C ILE A 121 -5.02 7.93 7.60
N ALA A 122 -5.40 6.67 7.93
CA ALA A 122 -5.69 5.66 6.91
C ALA A 122 -6.88 6.08 6.01
N ARG A 123 -7.89 6.76 6.59
CA ARG A 123 -9.03 7.30 5.86
C ARG A 123 -8.59 8.37 4.87
N ALA A 124 -7.78 9.33 5.30
CA ALA A 124 -7.28 10.41 4.46
C ALA A 124 -6.33 9.90 3.36
N LEU A 125 -5.50 8.90 3.66
CA LEU A 125 -4.65 8.22 2.66
C LEU A 125 -5.50 7.50 1.59
N LEU A 126 -6.56 6.80 2.00
CA LEU A 126 -7.48 6.13 1.07
C LEU A 126 -8.21 7.16 0.19
N GLU A 127 -8.74 8.22 0.78
CA GLU A 127 -9.41 9.30 0.05
C GLU A 127 -8.50 9.90 -1.02
N ARG A 128 -7.24 10.21 -0.66
CA ARG A 128 -6.25 10.70 -1.62
C ARG A 128 -5.95 9.70 -2.73
N ALA A 129 -5.78 8.42 -2.39
CA ALA A 129 -5.52 7.37 -3.36
C ALA A 129 -6.66 7.21 -4.37
N LEU A 130 -7.92 7.28 -3.91
CA LEU A 130 -9.09 7.17 -4.78
C LEU A 130 -9.23 8.38 -5.70
N ALA A 131 -9.10 9.60 -5.17
CA ALA A 131 -9.18 10.83 -5.94
C ALA A 131 -8.11 10.88 -7.03
N GLU A 132 -6.87 10.54 -6.69
CA GLU A 132 -5.78 10.52 -7.63
C GLU A 132 -5.91 9.37 -8.64
N GLY A 133 -6.39 8.21 -8.21
CA GLY A 133 -6.67 7.08 -9.09
C GLY A 133 -7.70 7.42 -10.17
N ALA A 134 -8.79 8.10 -9.81
CA ALA A 134 -9.78 8.58 -10.77
C ALA A 134 -9.15 9.56 -11.80
N ARG A 135 -8.33 10.51 -11.33
CA ARG A 135 -7.62 11.46 -12.20
C ARG A 135 -6.62 10.79 -13.14
N GLN A 136 -6.02 9.68 -12.73
CA GLN A 136 -5.11 8.88 -13.56
C GLN A 136 -5.82 7.91 -14.50
N GLY A 137 -7.17 7.92 -14.54
CA GLY A 137 -7.98 7.11 -15.44
C GLY A 137 -8.10 5.65 -15.03
N PHE A 138 -7.90 5.30 -13.76
CA PHE A 138 -8.25 3.97 -13.29
C PHE A 138 -9.78 3.83 -13.27
N CYS A 139 -10.27 2.71 -13.81
CA CYS A 139 -11.71 2.41 -13.81
C CYS A 139 -12.19 1.89 -12.46
N TRP A 140 -11.32 1.17 -11.76
CA TRP A 140 -11.65 0.47 -10.52
C TRP A 140 -10.60 0.68 -9.44
N ALA A 141 -11.04 0.72 -8.20
CA ALA A 141 -10.19 0.52 -7.02
C ALA A 141 -10.52 -0.82 -6.38
N GLU A 142 -9.50 -1.61 -6.06
CA GLU A 142 -9.62 -2.86 -5.30
C GLU A 142 -8.84 -2.83 -4.00
N ALA A 143 -9.35 -3.54 -3.01
CA ALA A 143 -8.66 -3.76 -1.75
C ALA A 143 -8.93 -5.18 -1.22
N TYR A 144 -8.09 -5.62 -0.29
CA TYR A 144 -8.01 -7.01 0.18
C TYR A 144 -8.07 -7.06 1.73
N PRO A 145 -9.13 -6.53 2.36
CA PRO A 145 -9.22 -6.45 3.81
C PRO A 145 -9.14 -7.83 4.46
N ALA A 146 -8.47 -7.92 5.60
CA ALA A 146 -8.46 -9.16 6.37
C ALA A 146 -9.82 -9.35 7.05
N PRO A 147 -10.45 -10.55 6.96
CA PRO A 147 -11.76 -10.81 7.57
C PRO A 147 -11.73 -10.65 9.10
N ARG A 148 -10.61 -10.98 9.73
CA ARG A 148 -10.35 -10.84 11.17
C ARG A 148 -8.85 -10.60 11.36
N ALA A 149 -8.45 -9.40 11.69
CA ALA A 149 -7.10 -9.16 12.17
C ALA A 149 -7.03 -9.46 13.67
N ARG A 150 -5.99 -10.21 14.08
CA ARG A 150 -5.75 -10.60 15.48
C ARG A 150 -4.97 -9.54 16.27
N SER A 151 -4.51 -8.49 15.61
CA SER A 151 -3.71 -7.41 16.20
C SER A 151 -3.88 -6.13 15.39
N GLU A 152 -3.55 -4.98 15.97
CA GLU A 152 -3.53 -3.68 15.27
C GLU A 152 -2.62 -3.71 14.03
N SER A 153 -1.43 -4.31 14.15
CA SER A 153 -0.52 -4.48 13.02
C SER A 153 -1.03 -5.45 11.96
N GLY A 154 -1.89 -6.41 12.32
CA GLY A 154 -2.55 -7.32 11.38
C GLY A 154 -3.57 -6.63 10.46
N HIS A 155 -3.96 -5.39 10.76
CA HIS A 155 -4.86 -4.57 9.93
C HIS A 155 -4.15 -3.85 8.77
N TYR A 156 -2.95 -4.26 8.39
CA TYR A 156 -2.20 -3.59 7.32
C TYR A 156 -2.93 -3.53 5.96
N HIS A 157 -3.87 -4.40 5.72
CA HIS A 157 -4.76 -4.31 4.54
C HIS A 157 -5.92 -3.30 4.72
N GLY A 158 -6.03 -2.68 5.87
CA GLY A 158 -7.18 -1.86 6.25
C GLY A 158 -8.40 -2.69 6.71
N PRO A 159 -9.19 -2.17 7.64
CA PRO A 159 -10.43 -2.84 8.08
C PRO A 159 -11.51 -2.73 7.00
N LEU A 160 -12.33 -3.78 6.85
CA LEU A 160 -13.41 -3.81 5.88
C LEU A 160 -14.33 -2.59 5.98
N ALA A 161 -14.70 -2.19 7.21
CA ALA A 161 -15.57 -1.04 7.46
C ALA A 161 -15.02 0.28 6.90
N LEU A 162 -13.69 0.44 6.81
CA LEU A 162 -13.07 1.59 6.15
C LEU A 162 -13.49 1.64 4.68
N TYR A 163 -13.32 0.54 3.96
CA TYR A 163 -13.65 0.47 2.54
C TYR A 163 -15.15 0.58 2.28
N GLU A 164 -15.98 -0.09 3.09
CA GLU A 164 -17.43 0.02 3.01
C GLU A 164 -17.91 1.48 3.18
N SER A 165 -17.27 2.25 4.07
CA SER A 165 -17.56 3.69 4.25
C SER A 165 -17.24 4.56 3.02
N PHE A 166 -16.43 4.06 2.08
CA PHE A 166 -16.13 4.69 0.79
C PHE A 166 -16.94 4.09 -0.37
N GLY A 167 -17.88 3.20 -0.11
CA GLY A 167 -18.74 2.60 -1.12
C GLY A 167 -18.11 1.42 -1.87
N PHE A 168 -17.07 0.80 -1.33
CA PHE A 168 -16.57 -0.46 -1.87
C PHE A 168 -17.57 -1.58 -1.63
N GLN A 169 -17.74 -2.45 -2.60
CA GLN A 169 -18.61 -3.62 -2.56
C GLN A 169 -17.77 -4.91 -2.61
N ARG A 170 -18.25 -5.95 -1.94
CA ARG A 170 -17.58 -7.26 -1.96
C ARG A 170 -17.75 -7.92 -3.32
N LEU A 171 -16.66 -8.43 -3.86
CA LEU A 171 -16.70 -9.29 -5.03
C LEU A 171 -17.05 -10.74 -4.63
N PRO A 172 -17.80 -11.48 -5.48
CA PRO A 172 -18.01 -12.91 -5.28
C PRO A 172 -16.68 -13.66 -5.29
N GLY A 173 -16.52 -14.66 -4.43
CA GLY A 173 -15.34 -15.52 -4.42
C GLY A 173 -14.94 -16.00 -3.02
N ARG A 174 -13.90 -16.85 -2.97
CA ARG A 174 -13.38 -17.41 -1.71
C ARG A 174 -12.54 -16.41 -0.90
N LYS A 175 -11.83 -15.50 -1.58
CA LYS A 175 -11.02 -14.45 -0.94
C LYS A 175 -11.86 -13.20 -0.76
N LEU A 176 -11.71 -12.53 0.37
CA LEU A 176 -12.36 -11.24 0.59
C LEU A 176 -11.64 -10.18 -0.26
N VAL A 177 -12.26 -9.83 -1.36
CA VAL A 177 -11.86 -8.70 -2.22
C VAL A 177 -13.01 -7.72 -2.24
N VAL A 178 -12.72 -6.45 -2.10
CA VAL A 178 -13.70 -5.38 -2.25
C VAL A 178 -13.29 -4.46 -3.38
N ARG A 179 -14.27 -3.98 -4.17
CA ARG A 179 -14.06 -3.15 -5.36
C ARG A 179 -15.01 -1.95 -5.34
N LYS A 180 -14.52 -0.85 -5.86
CA LYS A 180 -15.28 0.38 -6.11
C LYS A 180 -14.98 0.87 -7.52
N GLU A 181 -16.01 1.32 -8.23
CA GLU A 181 -15.85 2.05 -9.48
C GLU A 181 -15.28 3.45 -9.21
N LEU A 182 -14.27 3.82 -9.98
CA LEU A 182 -13.72 5.16 -10.02
C LEU A 182 -14.25 5.78 -11.32
N GLY A 183 -15.42 6.41 -11.28
CA GLY A 183 -15.97 7.04 -12.46
C GLY A 183 -15.02 8.06 -13.08
N PRO A 184 -15.18 8.38 -14.38
CA PRO A 184 -14.46 9.51 -14.97
C PRO A 184 -14.81 10.78 -14.20
N THR A 185 -13.79 11.52 -13.79
CA THR A 185 -13.90 12.87 -13.23
C THR A 185 -14.26 13.86 -14.34
#